data_11ca64ed1bbb867dcc9c43a48bb8c3ea
#
_entry.id   11ca64ed1bbb867dcc9c43a48bb8c3ea
#
_cell.length_a   1.000
_cell.length_b   1.000
_cell.length_c   1.000
_cell.angle_alpha   90.00
_cell.angle_beta   90.00
_cell.angle_gamma   90.00
#
_symmetry.space_group_name_H-M   'P 1'
#
loop_
_entity.id
_entity.type
_entity.pdbx_description
1 polymer ?
#
loop_
_entity_poly.entity_id
_entity_poly.type
_entity_poly.pdbx_seq_one_letter_code
_entity_poly.pdbx_strand_id
1 'polypeptide(L)'
;PTRRSSDLEPLTGKLTLPPGATVEHMLMEADDQKLLLASDAGYGFICTFNDLVARNRAGKTLISLPDNAHVMPPLVIEDESDMLLAITAAGRMLMFPVSDLPQLSKGKGNKIINIPSAEAAAGQDGLAHLFVLPPQSTLTIHVGKRKIKLRPEELQKVTGERGRRGSLMRGLQKIDRVEIDSPRRASAGDSEE
;
A
#
# COMPACT_ATOMS: atom_id res chain seq x y z
N PRO A 1 23.14 -33.83 1.44
CA PRO A 1 22.18 -34.17 0.40
C PRO A 1 21.72 -32.89 -0.30
N THR A 2 22.15 -32.74 -1.55
CA THR A 2 21.69 -31.68 -2.44
C THR A 2 20.22 -31.91 -2.79
N ARG A 3 19.30 -31.10 -2.25
CA ARG A 3 17.91 -31.07 -2.69
C ARG A 3 17.87 -30.72 -4.19
N ARG A 4 17.40 -31.65 -5.00
CA ARG A 4 17.19 -31.42 -6.44
C ARG A 4 16.09 -30.39 -6.63
N SER A 5 16.25 -29.47 -7.58
CA SER A 5 15.25 -28.46 -7.96
C SER A 5 13.92 -29.10 -8.47
N SER A 6 13.89 -30.42 -8.67
CA SER A 6 12.70 -31.20 -9.05
C SER A 6 11.68 -31.41 -7.92
N ASP A 7 12.03 -31.06 -6.67
CA ASP A 7 11.14 -31.21 -5.51
C ASP A 7 10.26 -29.98 -5.23
N LEU A 8 10.34 -28.95 -6.09
CA LEU A 8 9.51 -27.76 -6.00
C LEU A 8 8.17 -28.01 -6.70
N GLU A 9 7.11 -28.13 -5.90
CA GLU A 9 5.75 -28.17 -6.43
C GLU A 9 5.20 -26.75 -6.59
N PRO A 10 4.48 -26.45 -7.70
CA PRO A 10 3.82 -25.16 -7.85
C PRO A 10 2.82 -24.91 -6.72
N LEU A 11 2.80 -23.70 -6.18
CA LEU A 11 1.85 -23.31 -5.14
C LEU A 11 0.39 -23.54 -5.55
N THR A 12 0.09 -23.31 -6.82
CA THR A 12 -1.23 -23.55 -7.42
C THR A 12 -1.67 -25.02 -7.36
N GLY A 13 -0.72 -25.97 -7.28
CA GLY A 13 -1.04 -27.40 -7.07
C GLY A 13 -1.46 -27.73 -5.63
N LYS A 14 -1.11 -26.87 -4.66
CA LYS A 14 -1.46 -27.02 -3.26
C LYS A 14 -2.72 -26.23 -2.87
N LEU A 15 -3.09 -25.23 -3.65
CA LEU A 15 -4.24 -24.36 -3.41
C LEU A 15 -5.37 -24.68 -4.38
N THR A 16 -6.58 -24.84 -3.88
CA THR A 16 -7.78 -24.92 -4.71
C THR A 16 -8.26 -23.51 -5.01
N LEU A 17 -7.77 -22.93 -6.11
CA LEU A 17 -8.18 -21.59 -6.54
C LEU A 17 -9.45 -21.69 -7.42
N PRO A 18 -10.39 -20.72 -7.28
CA PRO A 18 -11.50 -20.58 -8.23
C PRO A 18 -10.98 -20.36 -9.66
N PRO A 19 -11.74 -20.72 -10.70
CA PRO A 19 -11.36 -20.45 -12.09
C PRO A 19 -11.08 -18.95 -12.32
N GLY A 20 -9.92 -18.65 -12.93
CA GLY A 20 -9.48 -17.27 -13.20
C GLY A 20 -8.86 -16.51 -12.01
N ALA A 21 -8.79 -17.15 -10.83
CA ALA A 21 -8.11 -16.54 -9.68
C ALA A 21 -6.59 -16.67 -9.80
N THR A 22 -5.87 -15.65 -9.38
CA THR A 22 -4.40 -15.58 -9.33
C THR A 22 -3.92 -15.31 -7.91
N VAL A 23 -2.68 -15.73 -7.59
CA VAL A 23 -2.01 -15.37 -6.34
C VAL A 23 -1.30 -14.04 -6.56
N GLU A 24 -1.84 -12.97 -5.97
CA GLU A 24 -1.28 -11.63 -6.11
C GLU A 24 -0.22 -11.33 -5.05
N HIS A 25 -0.47 -11.70 -3.79
CA HIS A 25 0.42 -11.40 -2.68
C HIS A 25 0.53 -12.56 -1.71
N MET A 26 1.70 -12.66 -1.07
CA MET A 26 1.95 -13.59 0.04
C MET A 26 2.44 -12.79 1.24
N LEU A 27 1.84 -13.03 2.39
CA LEU A 27 2.15 -12.34 3.65
C LEU A 27 2.48 -13.36 4.74
N MET A 28 3.43 -13.01 5.59
CA MET A 28 3.76 -13.76 6.80
C MET A 28 4.03 -12.76 7.91
N GLU A 29 3.05 -12.59 8.78
CA GLU A 29 3.11 -11.60 9.86
C GLU A 29 2.57 -12.21 11.17
N ALA A 30 2.79 -11.53 12.29
CA ALA A 30 2.17 -11.88 13.56
C ALA A 30 0.65 -11.65 13.50
N ASP A 31 -0.14 -12.41 14.28
CA ASP A 31 -1.61 -12.38 14.25
C ASP A 31 -2.19 -10.99 14.53
N ASP A 32 -1.54 -10.21 15.38
CA ASP A 32 -1.93 -8.85 15.77
C ASP A 32 -1.33 -7.75 14.90
N GLN A 33 -0.46 -8.12 13.95
CA GLN A 33 0.15 -7.14 13.04
C GLN A 33 -0.90 -6.39 12.25
N LYS A 34 -0.85 -5.06 12.32
CA LYS A 34 -1.74 -4.18 11.54
C LYS A 34 -1.27 -4.08 10.10
N LEU A 35 -2.23 -4.19 9.20
CA LEU A 35 -2.02 -4.13 7.76
C LEU A 35 -2.98 -3.13 7.13
N LEU A 36 -2.51 -2.38 6.15
CA LEU A 36 -3.34 -1.58 5.26
C LEU A 36 -3.69 -2.40 4.03
N LEU A 37 -4.97 -2.59 3.78
CA LEU A 37 -5.52 -3.11 2.54
C LEU A 37 -6.13 -1.96 1.74
N ALA A 38 -5.77 -1.85 0.47
CA ALA A 38 -6.22 -0.77 -0.40
C ALA A 38 -6.48 -1.25 -1.83
N SER A 39 -7.23 -0.43 -2.58
CA SER A 39 -7.44 -0.59 -4.02
C SER A 39 -6.94 0.63 -4.79
N ASP A 40 -6.60 0.41 -6.06
CA ASP A 40 -6.21 1.47 -7.01
C ASP A 40 -7.33 2.50 -7.27
N ALA A 41 -8.58 2.16 -6.90
CA ALA A 41 -9.70 3.11 -6.88
C ALA A 41 -9.64 4.13 -5.72
N GLY A 42 -8.58 4.10 -4.89
CA GLY A 42 -8.35 5.06 -3.82
C GLY A 42 -9.13 4.80 -2.54
N TYR A 43 -9.52 3.55 -2.27
CA TYR A 43 -10.18 3.13 -1.03
C TYR A 43 -9.28 2.18 -0.25
N GLY A 44 -9.42 2.17 1.08
CA GLY A 44 -8.69 1.25 1.93
C GLY A 44 -9.14 1.28 3.39
N PHE A 45 -8.62 0.36 4.16
CA PHE A 45 -8.88 0.18 5.58
C PHE A 45 -7.73 -0.56 6.25
N ILE A 46 -7.66 -0.47 7.56
CA ILE A 46 -6.72 -1.19 8.40
C ILE A 46 -7.40 -2.46 8.90
N CYS A 47 -6.68 -3.58 8.91
CA CYS A 47 -7.08 -4.83 9.55
C CYS A 47 -5.89 -5.45 10.30
N THR A 48 -6.14 -6.49 11.08
CA THR A 48 -5.05 -7.32 11.64
C THR A 48 -4.74 -8.48 10.70
N PHE A 49 -3.54 -9.04 10.81
CA PHE A 49 -3.18 -10.23 10.04
C PHE A 49 -4.14 -11.40 10.33
N ASN A 50 -4.60 -11.56 11.57
CA ASN A 50 -5.60 -12.57 11.94
C ASN A 50 -6.94 -12.38 11.22
N ASP A 51 -7.31 -11.13 10.87
CA ASP A 51 -8.49 -10.87 10.04
C ASP A 51 -8.36 -11.43 8.62
N LEU A 52 -7.14 -11.70 8.13
CA LEU A 52 -6.91 -12.27 6.81
C LEU A 52 -7.08 -13.79 6.79
N VAL A 53 -6.94 -14.44 7.93
CA VAL A 53 -6.99 -15.90 8.03
C VAL A 53 -8.41 -16.41 7.80
N ALA A 54 -8.58 -17.30 6.83
CA ALA A 54 -9.83 -17.99 6.58
C ALA A 54 -9.84 -19.36 7.29
N ARG A 55 -10.94 -19.68 7.98
CA ARG A 55 -11.12 -20.99 8.65
C ARG A 55 -11.40 -22.13 7.69
N ASN A 56 -11.91 -21.82 6.51
CA ASN A 56 -12.25 -22.81 5.48
C ASN A 56 -11.30 -22.75 4.28
N ARG A 57 -11.21 -23.84 3.53
CA ARG A 57 -10.33 -23.96 2.34
C ARG A 57 -10.76 -23.08 1.17
N ALA A 58 -12.02 -22.67 1.12
CA ALA A 58 -12.52 -21.79 0.07
C ALA A 58 -12.06 -20.32 0.23
N GLY A 59 -11.41 -20.00 1.37
CA GLY A 59 -11.01 -18.62 1.68
C GLY A 59 -12.19 -17.76 2.10
N LYS A 60 -11.95 -16.45 2.16
CA LYS A 60 -12.98 -15.45 2.44
C LYS A 60 -12.73 -14.17 1.64
N THR A 61 -13.79 -13.46 1.32
CA THR A 61 -13.69 -12.12 0.73
C THR A 61 -13.30 -11.12 1.80
N LEU A 62 -12.20 -10.42 1.60
CA LEU A 62 -11.69 -9.40 2.51
C LEU A 62 -11.98 -7.99 2.01
N ILE A 63 -11.65 -7.71 0.75
CA ILE A 63 -11.80 -6.39 0.15
C ILE A 63 -12.87 -6.41 -0.92
N SER A 64 -13.77 -5.43 -0.86
CA SER A 64 -14.80 -5.21 -1.89
C SER A 64 -14.27 -4.18 -2.90
N LEU A 65 -13.98 -4.63 -4.11
CA LEU A 65 -13.44 -3.78 -5.16
C LEU A 65 -14.57 -3.14 -5.97
N PRO A 66 -14.45 -1.85 -6.34
CA PRO A 66 -15.22 -1.29 -7.45
C PRO A 66 -14.94 -2.03 -8.76
N ASP A 67 -15.82 -1.84 -9.74
CA ASP A 67 -15.63 -2.41 -11.08
C ASP A 67 -14.29 -1.97 -11.68
N ASN A 68 -13.57 -2.91 -12.27
CA ASN A 68 -12.24 -2.73 -12.85
C ASN A 68 -11.14 -2.22 -11.90
N ALA A 69 -11.35 -2.29 -10.59
CA ALA A 69 -10.33 -1.95 -9.60
C ALA A 69 -9.50 -3.18 -9.21
N HIS A 70 -8.23 -2.95 -8.86
CA HIS A 70 -7.28 -3.96 -8.43
C HIS A 70 -6.85 -3.72 -6.99
N VAL A 71 -6.49 -4.81 -6.31
CA VAL A 71 -5.88 -4.74 -4.97
C VAL A 71 -4.47 -4.20 -5.10
N MET A 72 -4.11 -3.25 -4.24
CA MET A 72 -2.73 -2.80 -4.10
C MET A 72 -1.95 -3.73 -3.16
N PRO A 73 -0.61 -3.75 -3.26
CA PRO A 73 0.21 -4.48 -2.30
C PRO A 73 -0.16 -4.09 -0.86
N PRO A 74 -0.46 -5.05 0.01
CA PRO A 74 -0.70 -4.79 1.42
C PRO A 74 0.53 -4.15 2.07
N LEU A 75 0.31 -3.19 2.97
CA LEU A 75 1.38 -2.50 3.69
C LEU A 75 1.30 -2.80 5.17
N VAL A 76 2.46 -3.09 5.76
CA VAL A 76 2.59 -3.26 7.22
C VAL A 76 2.56 -1.88 7.88
N ILE A 77 1.81 -1.78 8.97
CA ILE A 77 1.76 -0.60 9.84
C ILE A 77 2.48 -0.97 11.14
N GLU A 78 3.62 -0.34 11.37
CA GLU A 78 4.44 -0.61 12.55
C GLU A 78 4.00 0.22 13.76
N ASP A 79 3.50 1.44 13.51
CA ASP A 79 3.14 2.37 14.56
C ASP A 79 1.92 3.22 14.17
N GLU A 80 1.06 3.55 15.13
CA GLU A 80 -0.12 4.39 14.91
C GLU A 80 0.23 5.86 14.60
N SER A 81 1.44 6.29 14.93
CA SER A 81 1.96 7.61 14.59
C SER A 81 2.44 7.71 13.13
N ASP A 82 2.45 6.62 12.38
CA ASP A 82 2.86 6.62 10.99
C ASP A 82 1.89 7.44 10.12
N MET A 83 2.46 7.99 9.05
CA MET A 83 1.72 8.74 8.05
C MET A 83 1.51 7.88 6.80
N LEU A 84 0.34 7.98 6.20
CA LEU A 84 0.07 7.38 4.91
C LEU A 84 0.26 8.42 3.80
N LEU A 85 1.14 8.13 2.85
CA LEU A 85 1.34 8.92 1.65
C LEU A 85 0.72 8.19 0.46
N ALA A 86 -0.25 8.82 -0.18
CA ALA A 86 -0.90 8.36 -1.40
C ALA A 86 -0.43 9.20 -2.60
N ILE A 87 -0.08 8.52 -3.70
CA ILE A 87 0.32 9.16 -4.96
C ILE A 87 -0.54 8.57 -6.08
N THR A 88 -1.21 9.44 -6.85
CA THR A 88 -2.01 9.01 -7.99
C THR A 88 -1.19 8.98 -9.29
N ALA A 89 -1.70 8.28 -10.30
CA ALA A 89 -1.09 8.21 -11.64
C ALA A 89 -0.96 9.59 -12.29
N ALA A 90 -1.89 10.52 -12.01
CA ALA A 90 -1.81 11.91 -12.45
C ALA A 90 -0.77 12.74 -11.68
N GLY A 91 -0.09 12.17 -10.68
CA GLY A 91 0.93 12.85 -9.90
C GLY A 91 0.39 13.70 -8.76
N ARG A 92 -0.80 13.39 -8.23
CA ARG A 92 -1.32 14.03 -7.03
C ARG A 92 -0.81 13.31 -5.79
N MET A 93 -0.48 14.07 -4.77
CA MET A 93 0.01 13.56 -3.50
C MET A 93 -0.89 14.03 -2.35
N LEU A 94 -1.18 13.11 -1.44
CA LEU A 94 -1.88 13.39 -0.19
C LEU A 94 -1.25 12.58 0.93
N MET A 95 -0.90 13.24 2.01
CA MET A 95 -0.39 12.61 3.23
C MET A 95 -1.34 12.89 4.39
N PHE A 96 -1.59 11.89 5.23
CA PHE A 96 -2.43 12.01 6.42
C PHE A 96 -2.08 10.91 7.43
N PRO A 97 -2.46 11.03 8.72
CA PRO A 97 -2.20 10.01 9.72
C PRO A 97 -2.85 8.67 9.36
N VAL A 98 -2.13 7.57 9.54
CA VAL A 98 -2.68 6.21 9.33
C VAL A 98 -3.92 6.00 10.20
N SER A 99 -3.95 6.56 11.40
CA SER A 99 -5.07 6.50 12.35
C SER A 99 -6.40 7.08 11.83
N ASP A 100 -6.38 7.87 10.75
CA ASP A 100 -7.60 8.38 10.11
C ASP A 100 -8.37 7.31 9.30
N LEU A 101 -7.74 6.15 9.06
CA LEU A 101 -8.38 5.04 8.40
C LEU A 101 -9.17 4.16 9.37
N PRO A 102 -10.33 3.64 8.96
CA PRO A 102 -11.11 2.74 9.80
C PRO A 102 -10.42 1.39 9.95
N GLN A 103 -10.57 0.79 11.13
CA GLN A 103 -10.23 -0.62 11.34
C GLN A 103 -11.44 -1.48 10.98
N LEU A 104 -11.29 -2.35 9.99
CA LEU A 104 -12.36 -3.23 9.48
C LEU A 104 -11.79 -4.62 9.24
N SER A 105 -12.56 -5.66 9.54
CA SER A 105 -12.20 -7.03 9.19
C SER A 105 -12.46 -7.39 7.73
N LYS A 106 -13.27 -6.59 7.03
CA LYS A 106 -13.61 -6.73 5.59
C LYS A 106 -14.34 -5.50 5.07
N GLY A 107 -14.36 -5.32 3.76
CA GLY A 107 -15.20 -4.32 3.08
C GLY A 107 -14.44 -3.51 2.04
N LYS A 108 -15.02 -2.41 1.61
CA LYS A 108 -14.43 -1.48 0.65
C LYS A 108 -13.44 -0.51 1.33
N GLY A 109 -13.65 -0.25 2.62
CA GLY A 109 -12.94 0.80 3.35
C GLY A 109 -13.43 2.20 3.02
N ASN A 110 -12.66 3.19 3.47
CA ASN A 110 -12.90 4.59 3.24
C ASN A 110 -11.98 5.16 2.17
N LYS A 111 -12.35 6.32 1.57
CA LYS A 111 -11.49 6.99 0.61
C LYS A 111 -10.16 7.40 1.26
N ILE A 112 -9.08 6.98 0.66
CA ILE A 112 -7.70 7.40 0.94
C ILE A 112 -7.46 8.76 0.26
N ILE A 113 -7.69 8.79 -1.05
CA ILE A 113 -7.55 9.98 -1.89
C ILE A 113 -8.74 10.07 -2.85
N ASN A 114 -9.20 11.28 -3.16
CA ASN A 114 -10.32 11.45 -4.07
C ASN A 114 -9.85 11.38 -5.53
N ILE A 115 -10.27 10.32 -6.20
CA ILE A 115 -10.13 10.14 -7.64
C ILE A 115 -11.52 10.30 -8.23
N PRO A 116 -11.77 11.31 -9.11
CA PRO A 116 -13.05 11.47 -9.77
C PRO A 116 -13.42 10.22 -10.56
N SER A 117 -14.67 9.76 -10.44
CA SER A 117 -15.13 8.53 -11.10
C SER A 117 -14.98 8.57 -12.62
N ALA A 118 -15.15 9.73 -13.23
CA ALA A 118 -14.95 9.91 -14.66
C ALA A 118 -13.47 9.72 -15.08
N GLU A 119 -12.52 10.24 -14.30
CA GLU A 119 -11.08 10.07 -14.52
C GLU A 119 -10.65 8.62 -14.32
N ALA A 120 -11.19 7.97 -13.28
CA ALA A 120 -10.94 6.56 -12.99
C ALA A 120 -11.51 5.65 -14.10
N ALA A 121 -12.76 5.86 -14.52
CA ALA A 121 -13.39 5.08 -15.57
C ALA A 121 -12.69 5.25 -16.94
N ALA A 122 -12.14 6.42 -17.22
CA ALA A 122 -11.35 6.69 -18.42
C ALA A 122 -9.91 6.19 -18.34
N GLY A 123 -9.47 5.62 -17.20
CA GLY A 123 -8.08 5.21 -16.97
C GLY A 123 -7.10 6.39 -16.93
N GLN A 124 -7.58 7.61 -16.69
CA GLN A 124 -6.76 8.82 -16.68
C GLN A 124 -6.09 9.06 -15.33
N ASP A 125 -6.70 8.60 -14.23
CA ASP A 125 -6.14 8.66 -12.88
C ASP A 125 -6.55 7.45 -12.07
N GLY A 126 -5.70 7.07 -11.12
CA GLY A 126 -5.88 5.97 -10.19
C GLY A 126 -4.85 6.09 -9.08
N LEU A 127 -5.05 5.39 -7.97
CA LEU A 127 -4.03 5.32 -6.93
C LEU A 127 -2.88 4.44 -7.43
N ALA A 128 -1.72 5.05 -7.67
CA ALA A 128 -0.57 4.37 -8.22
C ALA A 128 0.39 3.84 -7.15
N HIS A 129 0.60 4.63 -6.09
CA HIS A 129 1.53 4.27 -5.02
C HIS A 129 0.97 4.63 -3.64
N LEU A 130 1.28 3.77 -2.66
CA LEU A 130 1.03 3.99 -1.24
C LEU A 130 2.31 3.71 -0.46
N PHE A 131 2.56 4.53 0.56
CA PHE A 131 3.69 4.36 1.46
C PHE A 131 3.26 4.66 2.88
N VAL A 132 3.65 3.79 3.82
CA VAL A 132 3.58 4.07 5.25
C VAL A 132 4.92 4.69 5.64
N LEU A 133 4.89 5.90 6.17
CA LEU A 133 6.05 6.69 6.48
C LEU A 133 6.10 6.98 8.00
N PRO A 134 7.14 6.53 8.70
CA PRO A 134 7.41 7.00 10.05
C PRO A 134 7.52 8.54 10.08
N PRO A 135 7.19 9.19 11.20
CA PRO A 135 7.38 10.63 11.36
C PRO A 135 8.81 11.06 11.03
N GLN A 136 8.96 12.25 10.48
CA GLN A 136 10.26 12.83 10.09
C GLN A 136 11.00 12.07 8.99
N SER A 137 10.32 11.23 8.22
CA SER A 137 10.90 10.54 7.07
C SER A 137 11.26 11.51 5.95
N THR A 138 12.33 11.17 5.22
CA THR A 138 12.69 11.79 3.94
C THR A 138 12.39 10.78 2.83
N LEU A 139 11.78 11.25 1.74
CA LEU A 139 11.44 10.44 0.59
C LEU A 139 12.31 10.84 -0.60
N THR A 140 12.95 9.87 -1.25
CA THR A 140 13.65 10.10 -2.52
C THR A 140 12.92 9.33 -3.61
N ILE A 141 12.32 10.07 -4.55
CA ILE A 141 11.56 9.54 -5.68
C ILE A 141 12.43 9.59 -6.94
N HIS A 142 12.58 8.45 -7.60
CA HIS A 142 13.30 8.32 -8.85
C HIS A 142 12.32 8.32 -10.02
N VAL A 143 12.55 9.21 -10.99
CA VAL A 143 11.73 9.37 -12.19
C VAL A 143 12.67 9.49 -13.39
N GLY A 144 12.89 8.40 -14.11
CA GLY A 144 13.91 8.32 -15.15
C GLY A 144 15.30 8.64 -14.60
N LYS A 145 15.94 9.67 -15.15
CA LYS A 145 17.26 10.13 -14.69
C LYS A 145 17.20 11.15 -13.54
N ARG A 146 15.99 11.57 -13.13
CA ARG A 146 15.81 12.59 -12.08
C ARG A 146 15.57 11.95 -10.73
N LYS A 147 16.07 12.61 -9.69
CA LYS A 147 15.79 12.30 -8.29
C LYS A 147 15.09 13.50 -7.66
N ILE A 148 13.96 13.26 -7.05
CA ILE A 148 13.17 14.26 -6.32
C ILE A 148 13.25 13.87 -4.85
N LYS A 149 13.92 14.70 -4.05
CA LYS A 149 14.03 14.49 -2.60
C LYS A 149 13.00 15.35 -1.89
N LEU A 150 12.12 14.72 -1.13
CA LEU A 150 11.10 15.37 -0.32
C LEU A 150 11.48 15.21 1.16
N ARG A 151 11.85 16.31 1.78
CA ARG A 151 12.14 16.39 3.21
C ARG A 151 10.85 16.50 4.02
N PRO A 152 10.88 16.33 5.35
CA PRO A 152 9.67 16.44 6.18
C PRO A 152 8.87 17.74 5.95
N GLU A 153 9.54 18.87 5.74
CA GLU A 153 8.90 20.17 5.51
C GLU A 153 8.16 20.21 4.15
N GLU A 154 8.66 19.46 3.16
CA GLU A 154 8.04 19.35 1.84
C GLU A 154 6.87 18.37 1.86
N LEU A 155 6.99 17.29 2.62
CA LEU A 155 5.91 16.34 2.86
C LEU A 155 4.75 16.98 3.64
N GLN A 156 5.05 17.89 4.58
CA GLN A 156 4.04 18.67 5.27
C GLN A 156 3.14 19.48 4.31
N LYS A 157 3.67 19.99 3.20
CA LYS A 157 2.88 20.76 2.21
C LYS A 157 1.83 19.92 1.48
N VAL A 158 1.98 18.61 1.46
CA VAL A 158 1.01 17.68 0.86
C VAL A 158 0.17 16.96 1.93
N THR A 159 0.31 17.34 3.20
CA THR A 159 -0.53 16.84 4.30
C THR A 159 -1.90 17.51 4.26
N GLY A 160 -2.95 16.71 4.45
CA GLY A 160 -4.32 17.21 4.42
C GLY A 160 -5.30 16.16 4.93
N GLU A 161 -6.60 16.48 4.89
CA GLU A 161 -7.64 15.56 5.28
C GLU A 161 -7.72 14.36 4.33
N ARG A 162 -7.88 13.17 4.89
CA ARG A 162 -8.14 11.93 4.16
C ARG A 162 -9.32 12.08 3.18
N GLY A 163 -9.20 11.50 2.00
CA GLY A 163 -10.25 11.54 1.00
C GLY A 163 -10.35 12.86 0.21
N ARG A 164 -9.44 13.81 0.43
CA ARG A 164 -9.28 14.99 -0.44
C ARG A 164 -8.53 14.62 -1.72
N ARG A 165 -8.53 15.52 -2.70
CA ARG A 165 -7.88 15.28 -4.00
C ARG A 165 -6.35 15.32 -3.94
N GLY A 166 -5.78 15.88 -2.89
CA GLY A 166 -4.34 16.08 -2.75
C GLY A 166 -3.78 17.18 -3.66
N SER A 167 -2.50 17.45 -3.50
CA SER A 167 -1.75 18.47 -4.23
C SER A 167 -1.10 17.89 -5.48
N LEU A 168 -1.17 18.59 -6.61
CA LEU A 168 -0.53 18.17 -7.84
C LEU A 168 0.98 18.46 -7.77
N MET A 169 1.78 17.41 -7.86
CA MET A 169 3.24 17.48 -7.94
C MET A 169 3.68 17.14 -9.37
N ARG A 170 4.17 18.14 -10.09
CA ARG A 170 4.60 17.95 -11.48
C ARG A 170 5.79 17.01 -11.57
N GLY A 171 5.73 16.05 -12.51
CA GLY A 171 6.84 15.14 -12.79
C GLY A 171 6.82 13.84 -12.01
N LEU A 172 5.70 13.49 -11.34
CA LEU A 172 5.51 12.22 -10.63
C LEU A 172 4.67 11.19 -11.40
N GLN A 173 4.41 11.39 -12.70
CA GLN A 173 3.55 10.50 -13.48
C GLN A 173 4.18 9.13 -13.80
N LYS A 174 5.48 8.97 -13.65
CA LYS A 174 6.19 7.70 -13.90
C LYS A 174 7.26 7.51 -12.86
N ILE A 175 6.88 7.04 -11.68
CA ILE A 175 7.81 6.74 -10.59
C ILE A 175 8.42 5.38 -10.86
N ASP A 176 9.75 5.31 -10.95
CA ASP A 176 10.49 4.06 -11.13
C ASP A 176 10.81 3.39 -9.78
N ARG A 177 11.18 4.21 -8.79
CA ARG A 177 11.58 3.73 -7.47
C ARG A 177 11.40 4.82 -6.42
N VAL A 178 11.10 4.38 -5.20
CA VAL A 178 11.05 5.24 -4.01
C VAL A 178 11.96 4.68 -2.93
N GLU A 179 12.76 5.54 -2.33
CA GLU A 179 13.60 5.25 -1.17
C GLU A 179 13.07 6.05 0.01
N ILE A 180 12.87 5.37 1.13
CA ILE A 180 12.41 5.97 2.39
C ILE A 180 13.59 5.94 3.37
N ASP A 181 13.99 7.11 3.82
CA ASP A 181 14.97 7.29 4.88
C ASP A 181 14.23 7.82 6.12
N SER A 182 14.23 7.05 7.19
CA SER A 182 13.48 7.37 8.41
C SER A 182 14.35 7.19 9.66
N PRO A 183 14.13 8.00 10.71
CA PRO A 183 14.83 7.84 11.99
C PRO A 183 14.65 6.46 12.62
N ARG A 184 13.48 5.82 12.44
CA ARG A 184 13.19 4.47 12.94
C ARG A 184 14.08 3.41 12.31
N ARG A 185 14.39 3.54 11.01
CA ARG A 185 15.30 2.61 10.31
C ARG A 185 16.77 2.81 10.72
N ALA A 186 17.16 4.03 11.02
CA ALA A 186 18.51 4.33 11.50
C ALA A 186 18.78 3.66 12.86
N SER A 187 17.81 3.65 13.78
CA SER A 187 17.96 3.02 15.09
C SER A 187 17.98 1.48 15.06
N ALA A 188 17.40 0.86 14.03
CA ALA A 188 17.43 -0.60 13.84
C ALA A 188 18.76 -1.12 13.26
N GLY A 189 19.52 -0.26 12.57
CA GLY A 189 20.83 -0.60 11.99
C GLY A 189 22.01 -0.56 12.99
N ASP A 190 21.85 0.15 14.11
CA ASP A 190 22.91 0.30 15.12
C ASP A 190 22.90 -0.80 16.22
N SER A 191 22.04 -1.82 16.08
CA SER A 191 21.90 -2.90 17.08
C SER A 191 22.62 -4.20 16.69
N GLU A 192 23.37 -4.22 15.59
CA GLU A 192 24.21 -5.35 15.17
C GLU A 192 25.70 -4.94 15.14
N GLU A 193 26.28 -4.77 16.33
CA GLU A 193 27.72 -4.87 16.58
C GLU A 193 28.02 -5.71 17.85
#